data_d8daa675aea5d91e53bfe3b624a51073
#
_entry.id   d8daa675aea5d91e53bfe3b624a51073
#
_cell.length_a   1.000
_cell.length_b   1.000
_cell.length_c   1.000
_cell.angle_alpha   90.00
_cell.angle_beta   90.00
_cell.angle_gamma   90.00
#
_symmetry.space_group_name_H-M   'P 1'
#
loop_
_entity.id
_entity.type
_entity.pdbx_description
1 polymer ?
#
loop_
_entity_poly.entity_id
_entity_poly.type
_entity_poly.pdbx_seq_one_letter_code
_entity_poly.pdbx_strand_id
1 'polypeptide(L)'
;MLTKLAAGAALMIALTTGAAKTADNVEVLHWWTSGGEAAALEVLKKDLESKGVAWSDMPVAGGGGEAAMTALRARVTAGNPPTAVQALGFDITDWANQGVVGDLSEIATAEGWDKVIPTALQNFSKHDGKWIAAPVNVHSTNWVWISKKALDAAGGKEPQNWDELIALLDKFKENGITPVAHGGQPWQDATIFDAVVLSLGNDFYKASMVDLDPAALGGDKMKEAFGRMEKLRSYVDDNFSGRDWNLASAMVIEGKAGLQFMGDWAKGEFLKAGQKPGTDFVCVRFPGTQGAVTFNSDQFMMFKVGEDSKKAQLAMASAIENPVFQSAFNVVKGSVPARTDVPNTDFDDCGKKGMADLAEANANGSLFGSMAHGHSAPAAVKNAMYDVITRHFNGDLSTDEAPAELAAAVAAAQ
;
A
#
# COMPACT_ATOMS: atom_id res chain seq x y z
N MET A 1 22.98 69.14 -59.01
CA MET A 1 23.02 67.69 -59.17
C MET A 1 22.39 67.06 -57.96
N LEU A 2 21.39 66.25 -58.19
CA LEU A 2 20.39 65.82 -57.22
C LEU A 2 20.93 64.83 -56.17
N THR A 3 20.79 65.14 -54.92
CA THR A 3 20.91 64.21 -53.78
C THR A 3 19.51 63.65 -53.38
N LYS A 4 19.40 62.34 -53.52
CA LYS A 4 18.17 61.65 -53.11
C LYS A 4 18.30 61.26 -51.62
N LEU A 5 17.39 61.75 -50.76
CA LEU A 5 17.16 61.27 -49.44
C LEU A 5 16.28 59.99 -49.52
N ALA A 6 16.78 58.91 -48.93
CA ALA A 6 15.98 57.71 -48.69
C ALA A 6 15.54 57.71 -47.21
N ALA A 7 14.24 57.82 -47.01
CA ALA A 7 13.62 57.66 -45.68
C ALA A 7 13.45 56.17 -45.40
N GLY A 8 14.13 55.65 -44.40
CA GLY A 8 13.96 54.31 -43.89
C GLY A 8 12.90 54.29 -42.78
N ALA A 9 11.75 53.62 -43.03
CA ALA A 9 10.75 53.36 -42.03
C ALA A 9 11.22 52.17 -41.17
N ALA A 10 11.53 52.39 -39.89
CA ALA A 10 11.80 51.35 -38.92
C ALA A 10 10.47 50.77 -38.41
N LEU A 11 10.20 49.53 -38.80
CA LEU A 11 9.07 48.77 -38.31
C LEU A 11 9.43 48.21 -36.91
N MET A 12 8.94 48.78 -35.82
CA MET A 12 9.03 48.24 -34.51
C MET A 12 8.06 47.06 -34.38
N ILE A 13 8.57 45.82 -34.42
CA ILE A 13 7.83 44.60 -34.01
C ILE A 13 7.82 44.58 -32.49
N ALA A 14 6.71 44.91 -31.88
CA ALA A 14 6.48 44.68 -30.45
C ALA A 14 6.37 43.17 -30.23
N LEU A 15 7.44 42.53 -29.79
CA LEU A 15 7.47 41.18 -29.24
C LEU A 15 6.70 41.24 -27.91
N THR A 16 5.41 40.91 -27.92
CA THR A 16 4.67 40.57 -26.71
C THR A 16 5.24 39.22 -26.23
N THR A 17 6.23 39.26 -25.35
CA THR A 17 6.59 38.08 -24.53
C THR A 17 5.43 37.79 -23.62
N GLY A 18 4.48 36.97 -24.10
CA GLY A 18 3.54 36.32 -23.21
C GLY A 18 4.37 35.50 -22.23
N ALA A 19 4.41 35.94 -20.97
CA ALA A 19 4.96 35.11 -19.90
C ALA A 19 4.20 33.77 -19.96
N ALA A 20 4.87 32.72 -20.42
CA ALA A 20 4.38 31.37 -20.28
C ALA A 20 4.13 31.19 -18.78
N LYS A 21 2.85 31.10 -18.39
CA LYS A 21 2.46 30.78 -17.02
C LYS A 21 3.11 29.44 -16.74
N THR A 22 4.13 29.41 -15.87
CA THR A 22 4.68 28.13 -15.40
C THR A 22 3.51 27.34 -14.82
N ALA A 23 3.28 26.15 -15.35
CA ALA A 23 2.24 25.29 -14.82
C ALA A 23 2.51 25.08 -13.33
N ASP A 24 1.45 25.15 -12.51
CA ASP A 24 1.55 24.75 -11.10
C ASP A 24 2.10 23.31 -11.07
N ASN A 25 3.14 23.04 -10.29
CA ASN A 25 3.87 21.77 -10.33
C ASN A 25 3.87 21.10 -8.95
N VAL A 26 3.68 19.79 -8.94
CA VAL A 26 3.88 18.94 -7.77
C VAL A 26 5.05 17.99 -8.01
N GLU A 27 6.07 18.02 -7.16
CA GLU A 27 7.11 16.99 -7.10
C GLU A 27 6.67 15.92 -6.12
N VAL A 28 6.55 14.68 -6.58
CA VAL A 28 5.94 13.59 -5.81
C VAL A 28 6.91 12.43 -5.65
N LEU A 29 7.29 12.17 -4.39
CA LEU A 29 8.05 10.99 -4.03
C LEU A 29 7.09 9.83 -3.76
N HIS A 30 7.32 8.70 -4.42
CA HIS A 30 6.51 7.51 -4.29
C HIS A 30 7.31 6.24 -4.61
N TRP A 31 6.77 5.06 -4.29
CA TRP A 31 7.38 3.76 -4.60
C TRP A 31 6.54 2.87 -5.53
N TRP A 32 5.53 3.42 -6.18
CA TRP A 32 4.70 2.70 -7.15
C TRP A 32 5.41 2.54 -8.48
N THR A 33 6.21 1.48 -8.60
CA THR A 33 7.07 1.22 -9.77
C THR A 33 6.75 -0.07 -10.50
N SER A 34 5.90 -0.96 -9.96
CA SER A 34 5.43 -2.15 -10.64
C SER A 34 4.48 -1.82 -11.80
N GLY A 35 4.18 -2.80 -12.66
CA GLY A 35 3.33 -2.59 -13.82
C GLY A 35 1.91 -2.10 -13.49
N GLY A 36 1.26 -2.71 -12.51
CA GLY A 36 -0.06 -2.35 -12.02
C GLY A 36 -0.07 -1.01 -11.29
N GLU A 37 0.94 -0.77 -10.45
CA GLU A 37 1.08 0.48 -9.71
C GLU A 37 1.33 1.69 -10.62
N ALA A 38 2.23 1.55 -11.59
CA ALA A 38 2.49 2.61 -12.58
C ALA A 38 1.24 2.92 -13.41
N ALA A 39 0.46 1.90 -13.78
CA ALA A 39 -0.80 2.11 -14.49
C ALA A 39 -1.82 2.89 -13.65
N ALA A 40 -1.92 2.61 -12.35
CA ALA A 40 -2.79 3.36 -11.44
C ALA A 40 -2.29 4.81 -11.26
N LEU A 41 -0.98 5.02 -11.11
CA LEU A 41 -0.39 6.35 -10.99
C LEU A 41 -0.66 7.22 -12.22
N GLU A 42 -0.69 6.64 -13.42
CA GLU A 42 -1.05 7.34 -14.66
C GLU A 42 -2.47 7.91 -14.63
N VAL A 43 -3.39 7.31 -13.87
CA VAL A 43 -4.75 7.88 -13.68
C VAL A 43 -4.65 9.20 -12.93
N LEU A 44 -3.83 9.29 -11.86
CA LEU A 44 -3.62 10.52 -11.11
C LEU A 44 -2.90 11.59 -11.94
N LYS A 45 -1.83 11.20 -12.64
CA LYS A 45 -1.06 12.12 -13.50
C LYS A 45 -1.95 12.77 -14.56
N LYS A 46 -2.76 11.99 -15.26
CA LYS A 46 -3.67 12.50 -16.29
C LYS A 46 -4.78 13.40 -15.72
N ASP A 47 -5.29 13.05 -14.54
CA ASP A 47 -6.30 13.89 -13.89
C ASP A 47 -5.71 15.25 -13.51
N LEU A 48 -4.51 15.30 -12.95
CA LEU A 48 -3.79 16.54 -12.62
C LEU A 48 -3.44 17.35 -13.86
N GLU A 49 -2.94 16.71 -14.91
CA GLU A 49 -2.64 17.39 -16.20
C GLU A 49 -3.88 18.05 -16.76
N SER A 50 -5.05 17.38 -16.73
CA SER A 50 -6.32 17.94 -17.18
C SER A 50 -6.74 19.19 -16.40
N LYS A 51 -6.26 19.36 -15.16
CA LYS A 51 -6.48 20.50 -14.27
C LYS A 51 -5.37 21.56 -14.36
N GLY A 52 -4.38 21.37 -15.25
CA GLY A 52 -3.27 22.28 -15.47
C GLY A 52 -2.17 22.20 -14.39
N VAL A 53 -2.13 21.11 -13.62
CA VAL A 53 -1.07 20.81 -12.65
C VAL A 53 -0.06 19.85 -13.28
N ALA A 54 1.20 20.27 -13.36
CA ALA A 54 2.29 19.43 -13.85
C ALA A 54 2.77 18.47 -12.76
N TRP A 55 3.18 17.26 -13.17
CA TRP A 55 3.74 16.24 -12.29
C TRP A 55 5.26 16.14 -12.49
N SER A 56 6.01 16.25 -11.40
CA SER A 56 7.43 15.96 -11.35
C SER A 56 7.66 14.65 -10.61
N ASP A 57 8.08 13.63 -11.33
CA ASP A 57 8.14 12.26 -10.84
C ASP A 57 9.41 12.00 -10.03
N MET A 58 9.26 11.43 -8.83
CA MET A 58 10.37 11.01 -7.99
C MET A 58 10.15 9.57 -7.49
N PRO A 59 10.21 8.57 -8.39
CA PRO A 59 10.03 7.18 -8.02
C PRO A 59 11.25 6.63 -7.27
N VAL A 60 11.02 5.90 -6.19
CA VAL A 60 12.04 5.15 -5.45
C VAL A 60 11.58 3.70 -5.38
N ALA A 61 12.22 2.84 -6.15
CA ALA A 61 11.88 1.42 -6.21
C ALA A 61 12.09 0.73 -4.84
N GLY A 62 11.23 -0.23 -4.54
CA GLY A 62 11.22 -1.01 -3.30
C GLY A 62 9.84 -0.97 -2.64
N GLY A 63 9.17 -2.12 -2.59
CA GLY A 63 7.89 -2.26 -1.90
C GLY A 63 7.98 -1.90 -0.41
N GLY A 64 6.84 -1.56 0.19
CA GLY A 64 6.77 -1.18 1.60
C GLY A 64 7.28 0.23 1.94
N GLY A 65 7.94 0.95 1.01
CA GLY A 65 8.29 2.36 1.17
C GLY A 65 9.57 2.68 1.96
N GLU A 66 10.30 1.71 2.48
CA GLU A 66 11.49 1.96 3.34
C GLU A 66 12.59 2.75 2.63
N ALA A 67 12.90 2.39 1.37
CA ALA A 67 13.88 3.11 0.57
C ALA A 67 13.41 4.55 0.27
N ALA A 68 12.11 4.73 -0.01
CA ALA A 68 11.51 6.04 -0.22
C ALA A 68 11.57 6.91 1.04
N MET A 69 11.27 6.36 2.22
CA MET A 69 11.39 7.09 3.49
C MET A 69 12.85 7.44 3.82
N THR A 70 13.83 6.63 3.41
CA THR A 70 15.25 6.95 3.53
C THR A 70 15.64 8.13 2.62
N ALA A 71 15.21 8.11 1.36
CA ALA A 71 15.41 9.22 0.43
C ALA A 71 14.73 10.51 0.93
N LEU A 72 13.53 10.39 1.50
CA LEU A 72 12.80 11.51 2.08
C LEU A 72 13.57 12.15 3.24
N ARG A 73 14.09 11.34 4.18
CA ARG A 73 14.90 11.86 5.30
C ARG A 73 16.09 12.66 4.81
N ALA A 74 16.80 12.18 3.80
CA ALA A 74 17.93 12.90 3.19
C ALA A 74 17.49 14.25 2.60
N ARG A 75 16.37 14.30 1.87
CA ARG A 75 15.82 15.53 1.28
C ARG A 75 15.38 16.55 2.33
N VAL A 76 14.65 16.10 3.36
CA VAL A 76 14.20 16.99 4.46
C VAL A 76 15.38 17.53 5.24
N THR A 77 16.39 16.71 5.55
CA THR A 77 17.62 17.16 6.22
C THR A 77 18.38 18.20 5.38
N ALA A 78 18.38 18.08 4.06
CA ALA A 78 18.98 19.06 3.16
C ALA A 78 18.13 20.34 2.98
N GLY A 79 16.98 20.44 3.63
CA GLY A 79 16.06 21.60 3.51
C GLY A 79 15.33 21.66 2.15
N ASN A 80 15.24 20.55 1.44
CA ASN A 80 14.62 20.46 0.11
C ASN A 80 13.62 19.29 0.06
N PRO A 81 12.53 19.31 0.87
CA PRO A 81 11.51 18.29 0.82
C PRO A 81 10.77 18.32 -0.54
N PRO A 82 10.24 17.18 -1.03
CA PRO A 82 9.33 17.17 -2.18
C PRO A 82 8.00 17.85 -1.81
N THR A 83 7.21 18.19 -2.83
CA THR A 83 5.90 18.83 -2.63
C THR A 83 4.90 17.90 -1.96
N ALA A 84 4.90 16.63 -2.37
CA ALA A 84 4.06 15.58 -1.83
C ALA A 84 4.82 14.26 -1.73
N VAL A 85 4.41 13.40 -0.81
CA VAL A 85 5.03 12.08 -0.58
C VAL A 85 3.93 11.05 -0.35
N GLN A 86 4.02 9.92 -1.02
CA GLN A 86 3.29 8.73 -0.60
C GLN A 86 3.78 8.30 0.77
N ALA A 87 2.88 8.07 1.71
CA ALA A 87 3.21 7.66 3.08
C ALA A 87 2.13 6.73 3.64
N LEU A 88 2.48 5.96 4.66
CA LEU A 88 1.63 4.97 5.31
C LEU A 88 1.53 5.24 6.82
N GLY A 89 0.33 5.09 7.36
CA GLY A 89 0.08 4.96 8.79
C GLY A 89 0.88 5.91 9.71
N PHE A 90 1.59 5.34 10.66
CA PHE A 90 2.37 6.11 11.64
C PHE A 90 3.54 6.91 11.07
N ASP A 91 4.06 6.57 9.86
CA ASP A 91 5.09 7.39 9.22
C ASP A 91 4.58 8.83 8.99
N ILE A 92 3.28 9.00 8.68
CA ILE A 92 2.66 10.33 8.51
C ILE A 92 2.70 11.12 9.82
N THR A 93 2.36 10.46 10.93
CA THR A 93 2.40 11.06 12.27
C THR A 93 3.82 11.44 12.69
N ASP A 94 4.80 10.60 12.38
CA ASP A 94 6.21 10.86 12.70
C ASP A 94 6.75 12.10 11.98
N TRP A 95 6.38 12.30 10.71
CA TRP A 95 6.71 13.53 9.98
C TRP A 95 5.93 14.74 10.49
N ALA A 96 4.67 14.56 10.87
CA ALA A 96 3.86 15.64 11.44
C ALA A 96 4.44 16.16 12.78
N ASN A 97 4.91 15.25 13.65
CA ASN A 97 5.57 15.57 14.90
C ASN A 97 6.85 16.42 14.70
N GLN A 98 7.52 16.31 13.55
CA GLN A 98 8.67 17.16 13.21
C GLN A 98 8.26 18.56 12.71
N GLY A 99 6.97 18.83 12.56
CA GLY A 99 6.45 20.14 12.18
C GLY A 99 6.73 20.54 10.72
N VAL A 100 7.02 19.58 9.83
CA VAL A 100 7.40 19.83 8.42
C VAL A 100 6.25 19.66 7.43
N VAL A 101 5.09 19.15 7.88
CA VAL A 101 3.92 18.89 7.04
C VAL A 101 3.05 20.12 6.81
N GLY A 102 2.41 20.20 5.65
CA GLY A 102 1.48 21.26 5.26
C GLY A 102 0.06 21.03 5.80
N ASP A 103 -0.79 22.03 5.69
CA ASP A 103 -2.18 22.04 6.17
C ASP A 103 -3.13 22.01 4.97
N LEU A 104 -3.96 20.97 4.88
CA LEU A 104 -4.97 20.74 3.86
C LEU A 104 -6.40 21.04 4.36
N SER A 105 -6.56 21.54 5.60
CA SER A 105 -7.86 21.70 6.25
C SER A 105 -8.82 22.62 5.49
N GLU A 106 -8.29 23.59 4.75
CA GLU A 106 -9.09 24.48 3.92
C GLU A 106 -9.90 23.71 2.86
N ILE A 107 -9.20 22.90 2.04
CA ILE A 107 -9.86 22.12 0.98
C ILE A 107 -10.68 20.96 1.58
N ALA A 108 -10.17 20.31 2.63
CA ALA A 108 -10.86 19.23 3.31
C ALA A 108 -12.21 19.67 3.89
N THR A 109 -12.28 20.89 4.45
CA THR A 109 -13.51 21.48 4.97
C THR A 109 -14.47 21.85 3.84
N ALA A 110 -13.95 22.49 2.79
CA ALA A 110 -14.74 22.90 1.63
C ALA A 110 -15.41 21.71 0.92
N GLU A 111 -14.72 20.58 0.85
CA GLU A 111 -15.19 19.36 0.18
C GLU A 111 -15.82 18.34 1.15
N GLY A 112 -15.84 18.63 2.44
CA GLY A 112 -16.56 17.84 3.45
C GLY A 112 -15.93 16.44 3.72
N TRP A 113 -14.59 16.33 3.69
CA TRP A 113 -13.87 15.07 3.86
C TRP A 113 -14.21 14.32 5.15
N ASP A 114 -14.46 15.04 6.24
CA ASP A 114 -14.86 14.45 7.53
C ASP A 114 -16.11 13.57 7.46
N LYS A 115 -16.96 13.78 6.46
CA LYS A 115 -18.23 13.06 6.30
C LYS A 115 -18.08 11.76 5.49
N VAL A 116 -17.04 11.70 4.66
CA VAL A 116 -16.90 10.64 3.64
C VAL A 116 -15.65 9.77 3.82
N ILE A 117 -14.66 10.26 4.57
CA ILE A 117 -13.46 9.49 4.93
C ILE A 117 -13.69 8.82 6.29
N PRO A 118 -13.54 7.49 6.42
CA PRO A 118 -13.70 6.78 7.69
C PRO A 118 -12.74 7.25 8.77
N THR A 119 -13.19 7.26 10.04
CA THR A 119 -12.37 7.67 11.19
C THR A 119 -11.06 6.88 11.28
N ALA A 120 -11.08 5.59 10.92
CA ALA A 120 -9.87 4.76 10.89
C ALA A 120 -8.76 5.35 10.00
N LEU A 121 -9.11 6.01 8.89
CA LEU A 121 -8.16 6.70 8.02
C LEU A 121 -7.83 8.10 8.54
N GLN A 122 -8.86 8.84 9.03
CA GLN A 122 -8.67 10.18 9.57
C GLN A 122 -7.63 10.21 10.70
N ASN A 123 -7.52 9.13 11.48
CA ASN A 123 -6.52 9.00 12.56
C ASN A 123 -5.07 9.12 12.06
N PHE A 124 -4.81 8.80 10.80
CA PHE A 124 -3.50 8.97 10.18
C PHE A 124 -3.42 10.20 9.27
N SER A 125 -4.56 10.66 8.73
CA SER A 125 -4.62 11.81 7.82
C SER A 125 -4.60 13.15 8.55
N LYS A 126 -4.82 13.15 9.87
CA LYS A 126 -4.92 14.35 10.71
C LYS A 126 -3.85 14.38 11.80
N HIS A 127 -3.38 15.58 12.09
CA HIS A 127 -2.51 15.88 13.23
C HIS A 127 -2.96 17.19 13.87
N ASP A 128 -3.14 17.21 15.19
CA ASP A 128 -3.69 18.35 15.94
C ASP A 128 -5.00 18.91 15.34
N GLY A 129 -5.88 18.02 14.87
CA GLY A 129 -7.16 18.38 14.27
C GLY A 129 -7.09 18.92 12.85
N LYS A 130 -5.91 19.00 12.23
CA LYS A 130 -5.68 19.49 10.88
C LYS A 130 -5.46 18.32 9.90
N TRP A 131 -6.05 18.41 8.72
CA TRP A 131 -5.74 17.51 7.62
C TRP A 131 -4.34 17.77 7.07
N ILE A 132 -3.50 16.75 6.99
CA ILE A 132 -2.09 16.82 6.55
C ILE A 132 -1.77 15.86 5.41
N ALA A 133 -2.66 14.92 5.14
CA ALA A 133 -2.54 13.94 4.07
C ALA A 133 -3.91 13.66 3.44
N ALA A 134 -3.90 13.30 2.16
CA ALA A 134 -5.07 12.89 1.40
C ALA A 134 -5.02 11.37 1.15
N PRO A 135 -5.93 10.55 1.72
CA PRO A 135 -5.95 9.11 1.52
C PRO A 135 -6.48 8.75 0.13
N VAL A 136 -5.70 7.99 -0.64
CA VAL A 136 -6.07 7.65 -2.03
C VAL A 136 -6.80 6.30 -2.13
N ASN A 137 -6.60 5.42 -1.15
CA ASN A 137 -7.16 4.08 -1.13
C ASN A 137 -7.26 3.50 0.28
N VAL A 138 -7.91 2.34 0.37
CA VAL A 138 -7.73 1.38 1.44
C VAL A 138 -7.35 0.04 0.81
N HIS A 139 -6.28 -0.54 1.29
CA HIS A 139 -5.87 -1.90 0.98
C HIS A 139 -6.30 -2.86 2.08
N SER A 140 -6.78 -4.03 1.69
CA SER A 140 -6.84 -5.18 2.60
C SER A 140 -5.59 -6.03 2.39
N THR A 141 -4.92 -6.44 3.47
CA THR A 141 -3.61 -7.11 3.37
C THR A 141 -3.68 -8.63 3.52
N ASN A 142 -4.76 -9.17 4.07
CA ASN A 142 -4.95 -10.59 4.33
C ASN A 142 -5.64 -11.35 3.18
N TRP A 143 -5.10 -11.22 1.95
CA TRP A 143 -5.59 -11.94 0.78
C TRP A 143 -4.71 -13.11 0.38
N VAL A 144 -5.32 -14.08 -0.31
CA VAL A 144 -4.66 -15.16 -1.04
C VAL A 144 -5.08 -15.08 -2.50
N TRP A 145 -4.10 -14.96 -3.37
CA TRP A 145 -4.25 -14.93 -4.83
C TRP A 145 -3.88 -16.28 -5.38
N ILE A 146 -4.83 -17.02 -5.96
CA ILE A 146 -4.66 -18.40 -6.38
C ILE A 146 -4.74 -18.48 -7.91
N SER A 147 -3.78 -19.09 -8.56
CA SER A 147 -3.87 -19.42 -9.98
C SER A 147 -5.00 -20.41 -10.22
N LYS A 148 -6.02 -20.03 -11.00
CA LYS A 148 -7.15 -20.93 -11.32
C LYS A 148 -6.67 -22.17 -12.08
N LYS A 149 -5.71 -21.97 -12.99
CA LYS A 149 -5.07 -23.06 -13.73
C LYS A 149 -4.39 -24.07 -12.81
N ALA A 150 -3.62 -23.57 -11.82
CA ALA A 150 -2.95 -24.44 -10.85
C ALA A 150 -3.95 -25.16 -9.94
N LEU A 151 -4.97 -24.43 -9.46
CA LEU A 151 -6.04 -24.97 -8.62
C LEU A 151 -6.78 -26.14 -9.31
N ASP A 152 -7.16 -25.94 -10.57
CA ASP A 152 -7.86 -26.97 -11.36
C ASP A 152 -6.95 -28.16 -11.65
N ALA A 153 -5.68 -27.92 -12.02
CA ALA A 153 -4.71 -29.00 -12.29
C ALA A 153 -4.46 -29.88 -11.05
N ALA A 154 -4.47 -29.28 -9.86
CA ALA A 154 -4.32 -30.02 -8.60
C ALA A 154 -5.63 -30.65 -8.09
N GLY A 155 -6.75 -30.45 -8.76
CA GLY A 155 -8.08 -30.87 -8.25
C GLY A 155 -8.37 -30.24 -6.90
N GLY A 156 -7.90 -29.00 -6.69
CA GLY A 156 -8.00 -28.27 -5.44
C GLY A 156 -9.33 -27.53 -5.28
N LYS A 157 -9.55 -27.04 -4.07
CA LYS A 157 -10.69 -26.16 -3.74
C LYS A 157 -10.14 -24.93 -2.99
N GLU A 158 -10.91 -23.85 -2.98
CA GLU A 158 -10.60 -22.64 -2.21
C GLU A 158 -10.56 -22.99 -0.72
N PRO A 159 -9.42 -22.78 -0.02
CA PRO A 159 -9.27 -23.17 1.37
C PRO A 159 -9.99 -22.18 2.29
N GLN A 160 -10.70 -22.69 3.30
CA GLN A 160 -11.45 -21.90 4.27
C GLN A 160 -10.79 -21.84 5.65
N ASN A 161 -9.90 -22.78 5.94
CA ASN A 161 -9.18 -22.90 7.21
C ASN A 161 -7.72 -23.34 6.95
N TRP A 162 -6.91 -23.36 8.02
CA TRP A 162 -5.51 -23.71 7.96
C TRP A 162 -5.24 -25.11 7.39
N ASP A 163 -5.98 -26.13 7.81
CA ASP A 163 -5.78 -27.51 7.37
C ASP A 163 -6.10 -27.66 5.86
N GLU A 164 -7.13 -26.99 5.39
CA GLU A 164 -7.46 -26.98 3.96
C GLU A 164 -6.41 -26.24 3.13
N LEU A 165 -5.82 -25.15 3.68
CA LEU A 165 -4.71 -24.45 3.04
C LEU A 165 -3.51 -25.40 2.89
N ILE A 166 -3.10 -26.07 3.96
CA ILE A 166 -1.97 -27.00 3.92
C ILE A 166 -2.23 -28.14 2.94
N ALA A 167 -3.44 -28.72 2.95
CA ALA A 167 -3.81 -29.76 2.01
C ALA A 167 -3.76 -29.29 0.54
N LEU A 168 -4.12 -28.02 0.26
CA LEU A 168 -3.99 -27.43 -1.07
C LEU A 168 -2.52 -27.25 -1.48
N LEU A 169 -1.68 -26.76 -0.57
CA LEU A 169 -0.25 -26.58 -0.82
C LEU A 169 0.46 -27.91 -1.08
N ASP A 170 0.11 -28.98 -0.33
CA ASP A 170 0.60 -30.33 -0.59
C ASP A 170 0.21 -30.83 -1.99
N LYS A 171 -1.04 -30.62 -2.41
CA LYS A 171 -1.49 -30.95 -3.77
C LYS A 171 -0.72 -30.22 -4.85
N PHE A 172 -0.42 -28.93 -4.67
CA PHE A 172 0.41 -28.19 -5.63
C PHE A 172 1.79 -28.82 -5.74
N LYS A 173 2.41 -29.16 -4.60
CA LYS A 173 3.73 -29.80 -4.56
C LYS A 173 3.74 -31.18 -5.23
N GLU A 174 2.72 -32.01 -4.99
CA GLU A 174 2.54 -33.32 -5.62
C GLU A 174 2.39 -33.22 -7.14
N ASN A 175 1.81 -32.14 -7.64
CA ASN A 175 1.66 -31.85 -9.07
C ASN A 175 2.86 -31.10 -9.69
N GLY A 176 3.98 -30.94 -8.94
CA GLY A 176 5.19 -30.27 -9.42
C GLY A 176 5.03 -28.75 -9.62
N ILE A 177 4.03 -28.14 -8.98
CA ILE A 177 3.78 -26.71 -9.00
C ILE A 177 4.42 -26.11 -7.74
N THR A 178 5.18 -25.03 -7.85
CA THR A 178 5.65 -24.27 -6.68
C THR A 178 4.44 -23.84 -5.83
N PRO A 179 4.24 -24.32 -4.61
CA PRO A 179 3.01 -24.06 -3.90
C PRO A 179 2.78 -22.58 -3.60
N VAL A 180 3.80 -21.89 -3.09
CA VAL A 180 3.72 -20.48 -2.66
C VAL A 180 4.75 -19.66 -3.42
N ALA A 181 4.29 -18.67 -4.19
CA ALA A 181 5.13 -17.61 -4.72
C ALA A 181 5.34 -16.55 -3.63
N HIS A 182 6.58 -16.28 -3.29
CA HIS A 182 6.95 -15.31 -2.26
C HIS A 182 8.18 -14.51 -2.66
N GLY A 183 8.26 -13.27 -2.20
CA GLY A 183 9.48 -12.48 -2.28
C GLY A 183 10.11 -12.37 -0.89
N GLY A 184 11.44 -12.31 -0.82
CA GLY A 184 12.17 -12.37 0.46
C GLY A 184 12.53 -11.00 1.01
N GLN A 185 11.61 -10.06 0.98
CA GLN A 185 11.79 -8.75 1.60
C GLN A 185 11.06 -8.72 2.95
N PRO A 186 11.60 -8.11 4.01
CA PRO A 186 11.03 -8.17 5.36
C PRO A 186 9.55 -7.80 5.46
N TRP A 187 9.10 -6.79 4.70
CA TRP A 187 7.70 -6.39 4.68
C TRP A 187 6.76 -7.46 4.10
N GLN A 188 7.25 -8.31 3.17
CA GLN A 188 6.47 -9.40 2.60
C GLN A 188 6.32 -10.54 3.61
N ASP A 189 7.40 -10.88 4.34
CA ASP A 189 7.36 -11.85 5.45
C ASP A 189 6.36 -11.39 6.52
N ALA A 190 6.42 -10.11 6.89
CA ALA A 190 5.52 -9.50 7.85
C ALA A 190 4.06 -9.46 7.37
N THR A 191 3.80 -9.30 6.06
CA THR A 191 2.44 -9.35 5.50
C THR A 191 1.82 -10.73 5.67
N ILE A 192 2.58 -11.81 5.45
CA ILE A 192 2.11 -13.16 5.73
C ILE A 192 1.90 -13.35 7.24
N PHE A 193 2.83 -12.87 8.06
CA PHE A 193 2.75 -12.97 9.51
C PHE A 193 1.50 -12.29 10.07
N ASP A 194 1.14 -11.10 9.61
CA ASP A 194 -0.11 -10.41 9.93
C ASP A 194 -1.33 -11.32 9.71
N ALA A 195 -1.42 -11.93 8.53
CA ALA A 195 -2.52 -12.80 8.18
C ALA A 195 -2.53 -14.10 9.03
N VAL A 196 -1.36 -14.67 9.31
CA VAL A 196 -1.21 -15.84 10.18
C VAL A 196 -1.65 -15.52 11.60
N VAL A 197 -1.19 -14.40 12.18
CA VAL A 197 -1.61 -13.98 13.54
C VAL A 197 -3.11 -13.73 13.60
N LEU A 198 -3.70 -13.03 12.60
CA LEU A 198 -5.12 -12.80 12.54
C LEU A 198 -5.92 -14.12 12.47
N SER A 199 -5.40 -15.14 11.77
CA SER A 199 -6.05 -16.45 11.66
C SER A 199 -6.13 -17.22 12.99
N LEU A 200 -5.38 -16.78 14.01
CA LEU A 200 -5.45 -17.32 15.37
C LEU A 200 -6.50 -16.59 16.25
N GLY A 201 -7.15 -15.59 15.72
CA GLY A 201 -8.30 -14.90 16.31
C GLY A 201 -8.11 -13.39 16.47
N ASN A 202 -9.23 -12.67 16.36
CA ASN A 202 -9.29 -11.20 16.41
C ASN A 202 -8.71 -10.64 17.73
N ASP A 203 -9.09 -11.23 18.88
CA ASP A 203 -8.60 -10.78 20.18
C ASP A 203 -7.10 -10.98 20.31
N PHE A 204 -6.57 -12.06 19.72
CA PHE A 204 -5.13 -12.31 19.73
C PHE A 204 -4.38 -11.32 18.84
N TYR A 205 -4.90 -11.04 17.63
CA TYR A 205 -4.31 -10.02 16.77
C TYR A 205 -4.30 -8.66 17.47
N LYS A 206 -5.43 -8.26 18.06
CA LYS A 206 -5.53 -7.01 18.79
C LYS A 206 -4.53 -6.94 19.93
N ALA A 207 -4.47 -7.95 20.78
CA ALA A 207 -3.57 -7.96 21.94
C ALA A 207 -2.09 -7.90 21.52
N SER A 208 -1.69 -8.68 20.49
CA SER A 208 -0.28 -8.80 20.10
C SER A 208 0.18 -7.69 19.14
N MET A 209 -0.63 -7.32 18.11
CA MET A 209 -0.20 -6.42 17.03
C MET A 209 -0.63 -4.97 17.25
N VAL A 210 -1.69 -4.74 18.04
CA VAL A 210 -2.22 -3.39 18.28
C VAL A 210 -1.89 -2.91 19.70
N ASP A 211 -2.24 -3.70 20.71
CA ASP A 211 -2.02 -3.35 22.12
C ASP A 211 -0.57 -3.65 22.59
N LEU A 212 0.19 -4.43 21.81
CA LEU A 212 1.58 -4.82 22.05
C LEU A 212 1.77 -5.47 23.44
N ASP A 213 0.79 -6.30 23.86
CA ASP A 213 0.81 -7.00 25.14
C ASP A 213 1.98 -8.01 25.18
N PRO A 214 2.94 -7.83 26.12
CA PRO A 214 4.09 -8.74 26.22
C PRO A 214 3.72 -10.22 26.43
N ALA A 215 2.60 -10.52 27.12
CA ALA A 215 2.12 -11.88 27.32
C ALA A 215 1.58 -12.49 26.03
N ALA A 216 0.92 -11.69 25.18
CA ALA A 216 0.48 -12.13 23.86
C ALA A 216 1.67 -12.31 22.91
N LEU A 217 2.65 -11.40 22.93
CA LEU A 217 3.85 -11.45 22.08
C LEU A 217 4.77 -12.63 22.42
N GLY A 218 4.93 -12.95 23.72
CA GLY A 218 5.81 -14.02 24.18
C GLY A 218 5.13 -15.37 24.43
N GLY A 219 3.81 -15.50 24.20
CA GLY A 219 3.02 -16.66 24.61
C GLY A 219 2.91 -17.79 23.58
N ASP A 220 2.23 -18.87 23.98
CA ASP A 220 2.09 -20.10 23.17
C ASP A 220 1.38 -19.86 21.82
N LYS A 221 0.40 -18.95 21.76
CA LYS A 221 -0.25 -18.60 20.49
C LYS A 221 0.73 -17.94 19.51
N MET A 222 1.66 -17.12 20.00
CA MET A 222 2.69 -16.53 19.16
C MET A 222 3.66 -17.60 18.67
N LYS A 223 4.00 -18.57 19.52
CA LYS A 223 4.78 -19.76 19.10
C LYS A 223 4.04 -20.54 18.00
N GLU A 224 2.71 -20.69 18.11
CA GLU A 224 1.92 -21.30 17.04
C GLU A 224 1.99 -20.47 15.74
N ALA A 225 1.94 -19.13 15.83
CA ALA A 225 2.09 -18.26 14.66
C ALA A 225 3.44 -18.48 13.96
N PHE A 226 4.54 -18.51 14.70
CA PHE A 226 5.86 -18.80 14.16
C PHE A 226 5.96 -20.22 13.58
N GLY A 227 5.35 -21.22 14.21
CA GLY A 227 5.29 -22.58 13.67
C GLY A 227 4.52 -22.67 12.34
N ARG A 228 3.45 -21.87 12.19
CA ARG A 228 2.74 -21.73 10.92
C ARG A 228 3.61 -21.04 9.86
N MET A 229 4.39 -20.03 10.20
CA MET A 229 5.35 -19.37 9.30
C MET A 229 6.44 -20.35 8.82
N GLU A 230 7.03 -21.13 9.71
CA GLU A 230 7.99 -22.20 9.38
C GLU A 230 7.38 -23.21 8.40
N LYS A 231 6.13 -23.63 8.65
CA LYS A 231 5.41 -24.53 7.75
C LYS A 231 5.20 -23.91 6.37
N LEU A 232 4.76 -22.63 6.29
CA LEU A 232 4.58 -21.93 5.01
C LEU A 232 5.91 -21.77 4.27
N ARG A 233 7.03 -21.50 4.99
CA ARG A 233 8.36 -21.41 4.40
C ARG A 233 8.73 -22.70 3.64
N SER A 234 8.31 -23.86 4.12
CA SER A 234 8.60 -25.16 3.46
C SER A 234 7.91 -25.34 2.10
N TYR A 235 7.03 -24.44 1.70
CA TYR A 235 6.34 -24.41 0.41
C TYR A 235 6.83 -23.31 -0.54
N VAL A 236 7.74 -22.45 -0.08
CA VAL A 236 8.37 -21.39 -0.89
C VAL A 236 9.63 -21.96 -1.56
N ASP A 237 9.90 -21.55 -2.79
CA ASP A 237 11.11 -21.96 -3.52
C ASP A 237 12.39 -21.37 -2.90
N ASP A 238 13.55 -22.00 -3.18
CA ASP A 238 14.85 -21.61 -2.58
C ASP A 238 15.39 -20.27 -3.10
N ASN A 239 14.89 -19.77 -4.24
CA ASN A 239 15.36 -18.53 -4.87
C ASN A 239 14.48 -17.31 -4.54
N PHE A 240 13.76 -17.33 -3.42
CA PHE A 240 12.82 -16.28 -3.05
C PHE A 240 13.48 -15.01 -2.50
N SER A 241 14.66 -15.14 -1.88
CA SER A 241 15.34 -14.05 -1.19
C SER A 241 15.55 -12.83 -2.10
N GLY A 242 15.13 -11.66 -1.63
CA GLY A 242 15.25 -10.40 -2.37
C GLY A 242 14.34 -10.24 -3.60
N ARG A 243 13.50 -11.25 -3.90
CA ARG A 243 12.54 -11.15 -5.01
C ARG A 243 11.50 -10.07 -4.70
N ASP A 244 11.24 -9.21 -5.67
CA ASP A 244 10.16 -8.24 -5.57
C ASP A 244 8.79 -8.93 -5.61
N TRP A 245 7.82 -8.37 -4.90
CA TRP A 245 6.48 -8.94 -4.74
C TRP A 245 5.74 -9.17 -6.07
N ASN A 246 5.90 -8.26 -7.03
CA ASN A 246 5.28 -8.35 -8.35
C ASN A 246 5.90 -9.47 -9.22
N LEU A 247 7.16 -9.82 -8.98
CA LEU A 247 7.79 -10.99 -9.61
C LEU A 247 7.22 -12.29 -9.05
N ALA A 248 6.89 -12.32 -7.75
CA ALA A 248 6.15 -13.42 -7.17
C ALA A 248 4.72 -13.51 -7.75
N SER A 249 4.03 -12.37 -7.91
CA SER A 249 2.72 -12.32 -8.60
C SER A 249 2.80 -12.87 -10.02
N ALA A 250 3.86 -12.54 -10.77
CA ALA A 250 4.08 -13.05 -12.12
C ALA A 250 4.17 -14.58 -12.15
N MET A 251 4.75 -15.23 -11.13
CA MET A 251 4.78 -16.70 -11.07
C MET A 251 3.39 -17.32 -10.97
N VAL A 252 2.47 -16.67 -10.23
CA VAL A 252 1.07 -17.12 -10.11
C VAL A 252 0.32 -16.84 -11.41
N ILE A 253 0.50 -15.66 -12.01
CA ILE A 253 -0.09 -15.26 -13.30
C ILE A 253 0.28 -16.25 -14.41
N GLU A 254 1.54 -16.68 -14.45
CA GLU A 254 2.04 -17.64 -15.44
C GLU A 254 1.65 -19.10 -15.12
N GLY A 255 1.08 -19.35 -13.95
CA GLY A 255 0.75 -20.69 -13.47
C GLY A 255 1.97 -21.54 -13.09
N LYS A 256 3.12 -20.90 -12.83
CA LYS A 256 4.34 -21.53 -12.30
C LYS A 256 4.25 -21.75 -10.79
N ALA A 257 3.44 -20.96 -10.11
CA ALA A 257 3.14 -21.14 -8.70
C ALA A 257 1.64 -21.23 -8.45
N GLY A 258 1.25 -21.91 -7.37
CA GLY A 258 -0.13 -22.15 -6.98
C GLY A 258 -0.81 -20.91 -6.46
N LEU A 259 -0.17 -20.22 -5.50
CA LEU A 259 -0.75 -19.05 -4.86
C LEU A 259 0.31 -18.05 -4.36
N GLN A 260 -0.16 -16.85 -4.00
CA GLN A 260 0.60 -15.81 -3.28
C GLN A 260 -0.23 -15.26 -2.14
N PHE A 261 0.38 -15.06 -0.98
CA PHE A 261 -0.16 -14.25 0.11
C PHE A 261 0.29 -12.81 -0.08
N MET A 262 -0.63 -11.91 -0.35
CA MET A 262 -0.30 -10.50 -0.64
C MET A 262 -1.56 -9.63 -0.55
N GLY A 263 -1.40 -8.36 -0.24
CA GLY A 263 -2.50 -7.41 -0.25
C GLY A 263 -3.16 -7.26 -1.62
N ASP A 264 -4.29 -6.57 -1.64
CA ASP A 264 -5.13 -6.46 -2.84
C ASP A 264 -4.48 -5.69 -4.00
N TRP A 265 -3.38 -4.95 -3.76
CA TRP A 265 -2.57 -4.37 -4.86
C TRP A 265 -2.04 -5.41 -5.84
N ALA A 266 -1.88 -6.68 -5.42
CA ALA A 266 -1.49 -7.75 -6.32
C ALA A 266 -2.49 -7.91 -7.48
N LYS A 267 -3.77 -7.66 -7.25
CA LYS A 267 -4.81 -7.70 -8.29
C LYS A 267 -4.45 -6.79 -9.48
N GLY A 268 -3.84 -5.64 -9.23
CA GLY A 268 -3.39 -4.73 -10.29
C GLY A 268 -2.43 -5.39 -11.30
N GLU A 269 -1.54 -6.28 -10.84
CA GLU A 269 -0.64 -7.05 -11.72
C GLU A 269 -1.40 -8.08 -12.57
N PHE A 270 -2.36 -8.80 -11.96
CA PHE A 270 -3.22 -9.76 -12.68
C PHE A 270 -4.04 -9.05 -13.76
N LEU A 271 -4.67 -7.92 -13.43
CA LEU A 271 -5.45 -7.13 -14.38
C LEU A 271 -4.56 -6.55 -15.50
N LYS A 272 -3.36 -6.08 -15.18
CA LYS A 272 -2.38 -5.58 -16.15
C LYS A 272 -1.94 -6.68 -17.13
N ALA A 273 -1.86 -7.92 -16.66
CA ALA A 273 -1.60 -9.10 -17.49
C ALA A 273 -2.81 -9.57 -18.30
N GLY A 274 -3.94 -8.87 -18.22
CA GLY A 274 -5.19 -9.21 -18.93
C GLY A 274 -5.99 -10.33 -18.30
N GLN A 275 -5.65 -10.75 -17.08
CA GLN A 275 -6.36 -11.81 -16.36
C GLN A 275 -7.65 -11.31 -15.71
N LYS A 276 -8.60 -12.23 -15.53
CA LYS A 276 -9.94 -11.95 -15.00
C LYS A 276 -10.21 -12.77 -13.74
N PRO A 277 -10.78 -12.14 -12.67
CA PRO A 277 -11.21 -12.85 -11.48
C PRO A 277 -12.20 -13.97 -11.81
N GLY A 278 -12.10 -15.08 -11.09
CA GLY A 278 -12.95 -16.27 -11.27
C GLY A 278 -12.65 -17.12 -12.50
N THR A 279 -11.99 -16.54 -13.51
CA THR A 279 -11.62 -17.26 -14.76
C THR A 279 -10.14 -17.67 -14.73
N ASP A 280 -9.25 -16.73 -14.44
CA ASP A 280 -7.81 -16.94 -14.51
C ASP A 280 -7.17 -17.02 -13.12
N PHE A 281 -7.74 -16.33 -12.16
CA PHE A 281 -7.32 -16.35 -10.76
C PHE A 281 -8.51 -16.28 -9.81
N VAL A 282 -8.27 -16.68 -8.55
CA VAL A 282 -9.23 -16.62 -7.45
C VAL A 282 -8.67 -15.73 -6.36
N CYS A 283 -9.52 -14.91 -5.75
CA CYS A 283 -9.21 -14.03 -4.63
C CYS A 283 -10.00 -14.47 -3.40
N VAL A 284 -9.29 -14.98 -2.39
CA VAL A 284 -9.91 -15.40 -1.12
C VAL A 284 -9.21 -14.74 0.06
N ARG A 285 -9.91 -14.60 1.19
CA ARG A 285 -9.26 -14.19 2.44
C ARG A 285 -8.30 -15.27 2.92
N PHE A 286 -7.24 -14.87 3.61
CA PHE A 286 -6.38 -15.84 4.27
C PHE A 286 -7.25 -16.78 5.14
N PRO A 287 -7.09 -18.10 4.99
CA PRO A 287 -7.97 -19.07 5.68
C PRO A 287 -7.99 -18.89 7.19
N GLY A 288 -9.20 -18.78 7.75
CA GLY A 288 -9.42 -18.49 9.18
C GLY A 288 -9.53 -17.00 9.51
N THR A 289 -9.48 -16.09 8.50
CA THR A 289 -9.67 -14.65 8.73
C THR A 289 -10.98 -14.10 8.15
N GLN A 290 -11.92 -14.96 7.80
CA GLN A 290 -13.22 -14.52 7.28
C GLN A 290 -13.94 -13.63 8.30
N GLY A 291 -14.48 -12.50 7.85
CA GLY A 291 -15.14 -11.51 8.71
C GLY A 291 -14.18 -10.56 9.44
N ALA A 292 -12.86 -10.70 9.23
CA ALA A 292 -11.85 -9.77 9.73
C ALA A 292 -10.94 -9.28 8.61
N VAL A 293 -10.43 -8.05 8.74
CA VAL A 293 -9.55 -7.42 7.76
C VAL A 293 -8.39 -6.72 8.46
N THR A 294 -7.17 -7.00 7.99
CA THR A 294 -6.03 -6.11 8.21
C THR A 294 -5.94 -5.11 7.07
N PHE A 295 -5.77 -3.83 7.37
CA PHE A 295 -5.76 -2.78 6.37
C PHE A 295 -4.52 -1.91 6.41
N ASN A 296 -4.18 -1.33 5.26
CA ASN A 296 -3.35 -0.13 5.15
C ASN A 296 -4.00 0.86 4.17
N SER A 297 -3.55 2.09 4.20
CA SER A 297 -4.00 3.16 3.31
C SER A 297 -2.80 3.93 2.81
N ASP A 298 -2.61 3.97 1.49
CA ASP A 298 -1.70 4.93 0.89
C ASP A 298 -2.32 6.32 0.99
N GLN A 299 -1.51 7.26 1.43
CA GLN A 299 -1.90 8.65 1.53
C GLN A 299 -0.81 9.53 0.92
N PHE A 300 -1.20 10.62 0.30
CA PHE A 300 -0.25 11.65 -0.10
C PHE A 300 -0.16 12.71 0.98
N MET A 301 0.93 12.65 1.76
CA MET A 301 1.28 13.66 2.74
C MET A 301 1.91 14.85 2.03
N MET A 302 1.50 16.07 2.41
CA MET A 302 2.00 17.30 1.84
C MET A 302 3.00 17.96 2.77
N PHE A 303 4.14 18.44 2.22
CA PHE A 303 5.13 19.20 2.99
C PHE A 303 4.82 20.69 3.02
N LYS A 304 5.39 21.41 4.02
CA LYS A 304 5.36 22.87 4.02
C LYS A 304 6.19 23.40 2.85
N VAL A 305 5.54 24.13 1.97
CA VAL A 305 6.13 24.72 0.76
C VAL A 305 5.76 26.18 0.66
N GLY A 306 6.42 26.93 -0.26
CA GLY A 306 6.02 28.29 -0.58
C GLY A 306 4.62 28.36 -1.23
N GLU A 307 4.02 29.55 -1.19
CA GLU A 307 2.64 29.79 -1.67
C GLU A 307 2.43 29.36 -3.14
N ASP A 308 3.46 29.47 -3.99
CA ASP A 308 3.38 29.08 -5.40
C ASP A 308 3.12 27.56 -5.57
N SER A 309 3.70 26.73 -4.69
CA SER A 309 3.49 25.27 -4.71
C SER A 309 2.27 24.83 -3.92
N LYS A 310 1.81 25.62 -2.96
CA LYS A 310 0.65 25.31 -2.12
C LYS A 310 -0.62 25.14 -2.95
N LYS A 311 -0.81 25.98 -3.96
CA LYS A 311 -1.97 25.90 -4.86
C LYS A 311 -1.98 24.55 -5.60
N ALA A 312 -0.82 24.08 -6.07
CA ALA A 312 -0.70 22.80 -6.75
C ALA A 312 -0.94 21.63 -5.76
N GLN A 313 -0.48 21.73 -4.50
CA GLN A 313 -0.78 20.74 -3.46
C GLN A 313 -2.29 20.63 -3.20
N LEU A 314 -2.98 21.76 -3.00
CA LEU A 314 -4.43 21.75 -2.77
C LEU A 314 -5.20 21.17 -3.96
N ALA A 315 -4.76 21.48 -5.19
CA ALA A 315 -5.34 20.91 -6.40
C ALA A 315 -5.10 19.39 -6.49
N MET A 316 -3.91 18.90 -6.10
CA MET A 316 -3.61 17.48 -6.03
C MET A 316 -4.46 16.79 -4.95
N ALA A 317 -4.56 17.38 -3.77
CA ALA A 317 -5.37 16.84 -2.67
C ALA A 317 -6.85 16.75 -3.04
N SER A 318 -7.41 17.79 -3.66
CA SER A 318 -8.78 17.80 -4.21
C SER A 318 -8.97 16.75 -5.32
N ALA A 319 -7.97 16.55 -6.18
CA ALA A 319 -8.01 15.52 -7.22
C ALA A 319 -8.08 14.12 -6.62
N ILE A 320 -7.25 13.84 -5.61
CA ILE A 320 -7.22 12.55 -4.91
C ILE A 320 -8.56 12.24 -4.25
N GLU A 321 -9.20 13.24 -3.66
CA GLU A 321 -10.47 13.07 -2.97
C GLU A 321 -11.70 13.20 -3.89
N ASN A 322 -11.51 13.33 -5.19
CA ASN A 322 -12.63 13.33 -6.14
C ASN A 322 -13.21 11.90 -6.27
N PRO A 323 -14.53 11.67 -6.08
CA PRO A 323 -15.11 10.32 -6.11
C PRO A 323 -14.97 9.61 -7.46
N VAL A 324 -14.96 10.35 -8.57
CA VAL A 324 -14.73 9.77 -9.92
C VAL A 324 -13.28 9.28 -10.05
N PHE A 325 -12.33 10.09 -9.59
CA PHE A 325 -10.94 9.69 -9.53
C PHE A 325 -10.74 8.47 -8.61
N GLN A 326 -11.32 8.49 -7.41
CA GLN A 326 -11.24 7.37 -6.45
C GLN A 326 -11.74 6.05 -7.06
N SER A 327 -12.83 6.06 -7.85
CA SER A 327 -13.28 4.87 -8.58
C SER A 327 -12.25 4.45 -9.63
N ALA A 328 -11.89 5.36 -10.54
CA ALA A 328 -11.01 5.05 -11.67
C ALA A 328 -9.61 4.55 -11.22
N PHE A 329 -9.02 5.19 -10.20
CA PHE A 329 -7.73 4.78 -9.65
C PHE A 329 -7.79 3.40 -9.00
N ASN A 330 -8.76 3.18 -8.11
CA ASN A 330 -8.82 1.96 -7.30
C ASN A 330 -9.21 0.72 -8.10
N VAL A 331 -9.98 0.87 -9.18
CA VAL A 331 -10.24 -0.22 -10.14
C VAL A 331 -8.92 -0.72 -10.76
N VAL A 332 -8.02 0.19 -11.15
CA VAL A 332 -6.72 -0.17 -11.76
C VAL A 332 -5.72 -0.66 -10.70
N LYS A 333 -5.66 0.01 -9.54
CA LYS A 333 -4.72 -0.30 -8.44
C LYS A 333 -5.00 -1.65 -7.79
N GLY A 334 -6.25 -2.11 -7.83
CA GLY A 334 -6.69 -3.34 -7.17
C GLY A 334 -7.25 -3.13 -5.77
N SER A 335 -7.13 -1.94 -5.22
CA SER A 335 -7.59 -1.51 -3.90
C SER A 335 -9.07 -1.09 -3.88
N VAL A 336 -9.52 -0.55 -2.77
CA VAL A 336 -10.84 0.08 -2.65
C VAL A 336 -10.70 1.57 -2.35
N PRO A 337 -11.73 2.40 -2.68
CA PRO A 337 -11.71 3.84 -2.39
C PRO A 337 -11.53 4.13 -0.90
N ALA A 338 -10.82 5.20 -0.58
CA ALA A 338 -10.73 5.73 0.79
C ALA A 338 -12.07 6.35 1.22
N ARG A 339 -12.88 6.83 0.28
CA ARG A 339 -14.20 7.41 0.51
C ARG A 339 -15.28 6.34 0.57
N THR A 340 -16.24 6.54 1.48
CA THR A 340 -17.38 5.60 1.67
C THR A 340 -18.54 5.85 0.69
N ASP A 341 -18.54 6.97 -0.03
CA ASP A 341 -19.62 7.38 -0.95
C ASP A 341 -19.32 7.07 -2.43
N VAL A 342 -18.25 6.33 -2.71
CA VAL A 342 -17.94 5.86 -4.07
C VAL A 342 -18.71 4.56 -4.36
N PRO A 343 -19.51 4.51 -5.43
CA PRO A 343 -20.27 3.31 -5.79
C PRO A 343 -19.33 2.19 -6.27
N ASN A 344 -19.76 0.95 -6.06
CA ASN A 344 -18.98 -0.24 -6.44
C ASN A 344 -19.27 -0.76 -7.86
N THR A 345 -20.01 -0.02 -8.68
CA THR A 345 -20.50 -0.46 -10.00
C THR A 345 -19.39 -0.81 -10.98
N ASP A 346 -18.27 -0.10 -10.91
CA ASP A 346 -17.14 -0.26 -11.83
C ASP A 346 -16.13 -1.33 -11.38
N PHE A 347 -16.30 -1.85 -10.17
CA PHE A 347 -15.39 -2.84 -9.59
C PHE A 347 -15.75 -4.26 -10.01
N ASP A 348 -14.72 -5.09 -10.20
CA ASP A 348 -14.85 -6.53 -10.38
C ASP A 348 -15.31 -7.25 -9.09
N ASP A 349 -15.55 -8.56 -9.17
CA ASP A 349 -16.03 -9.32 -8.02
C ASP A 349 -15.05 -9.31 -6.82
N CYS A 350 -13.73 -9.33 -7.06
CA CYS A 350 -12.74 -9.20 -6.00
C CYS A 350 -12.78 -7.81 -5.33
N GLY A 351 -12.91 -6.74 -6.13
CA GLY A 351 -13.05 -5.39 -5.63
C GLY A 351 -14.35 -5.19 -4.83
N LYS A 352 -15.47 -5.68 -5.34
CA LYS A 352 -16.76 -5.67 -4.62
C LYS A 352 -16.69 -6.44 -3.31
N LYS A 353 -16.05 -7.61 -3.32
CA LYS A 353 -15.79 -8.38 -2.10
C LYS A 353 -14.94 -7.59 -1.12
N GLY A 354 -13.86 -6.95 -1.58
CA GLY A 354 -12.99 -6.10 -0.74
C GLY A 354 -13.76 -4.98 -0.05
N MET A 355 -14.63 -4.26 -0.81
CA MET A 355 -15.48 -3.20 -0.26
C MET A 355 -16.49 -3.72 0.77
N ALA A 356 -17.11 -4.86 0.50
CA ALA A 356 -18.08 -5.49 1.42
C ALA A 356 -17.41 -5.98 2.70
N ASP A 357 -16.27 -6.68 2.58
CA ASP A 357 -15.51 -7.21 3.72
C ASP A 357 -15.00 -6.09 4.64
N LEU A 358 -14.52 -4.97 4.07
CA LEU A 358 -14.10 -3.78 4.83
C LEU A 358 -15.25 -3.15 5.59
N ALA A 359 -16.40 -2.99 4.94
CA ALA A 359 -17.60 -2.43 5.57
C ALA A 359 -18.10 -3.33 6.73
N GLU A 360 -18.11 -4.64 6.52
CA GLU A 360 -18.49 -5.63 7.53
C GLU A 360 -17.51 -5.62 8.71
N ALA A 361 -16.19 -5.70 8.45
CA ALA A 361 -15.17 -5.69 9.49
C ALA A 361 -15.20 -4.39 10.31
N ASN A 362 -15.41 -3.24 9.67
CA ASN A 362 -15.56 -1.96 10.36
C ASN A 362 -16.82 -1.95 11.27
N ALA A 363 -17.94 -2.48 10.81
CA ALA A 363 -19.17 -2.56 11.59
C ALA A 363 -19.06 -3.51 12.79
N ASN A 364 -18.30 -4.59 12.65
CA ASN A 364 -18.15 -5.64 13.66
C ASN A 364 -16.96 -5.41 14.61
N GLY A 365 -16.15 -4.34 14.42
CA GLY A 365 -14.95 -4.06 15.20
C GLY A 365 -13.80 -5.05 14.93
N SER A 366 -13.80 -5.69 13.76
CA SER A 366 -12.76 -6.62 13.28
C SER A 366 -11.91 -6.06 12.14
N LEU A 367 -11.89 -4.72 11.99
CA LEU A 367 -11.00 -3.98 11.11
C LEU A 367 -9.77 -3.52 11.90
N PHE A 368 -8.61 -4.08 11.58
CA PHE A 368 -7.35 -3.81 12.28
C PHE A 368 -6.33 -3.15 11.35
N GLY A 369 -5.57 -2.19 11.88
CA GLY A 369 -4.38 -1.69 11.19
C GLY A 369 -3.37 -2.81 10.98
N SER A 370 -2.80 -2.92 9.79
CA SER A 370 -1.73 -3.87 9.49
C SER A 370 -0.43 -3.47 10.20
N MET A 371 0.16 -4.39 10.97
CA MET A 371 1.49 -4.22 11.57
C MET A 371 2.54 -4.10 10.46
N ALA A 372 2.46 -4.97 9.47
CA ALA A 372 3.37 -4.99 8.32
C ALA A 372 3.39 -3.68 7.52
N HIS A 373 2.38 -2.83 7.64
CA HIS A 373 2.29 -1.59 6.87
C HIS A 373 2.20 -0.34 7.76
N GLY A 374 2.64 -0.45 9.03
CA GLY A 374 2.75 0.67 9.95
C GLY A 374 1.40 1.32 10.33
N HIS A 375 0.30 0.55 10.32
CA HIS A 375 -1.03 1.02 10.76
C HIS A 375 -1.44 0.49 12.13
N SER A 376 -0.63 -0.38 12.76
CA SER A 376 -0.87 -0.84 14.14
C SER A 376 0.16 -0.29 15.14
N ALA A 377 1.39 0.00 14.70
CA ALA A 377 2.46 0.45 15.56
C ALA A 377 3.43 1.42 14.84
N PRO A 378 4.15 2.29 15.58
CA PRO A 378 5.17 3.18 15.03
C PRO A 378 6.31 2.45 14.33
N ALA A 379 7.05 3.16 13.46
CA ALA A 379 8.11 2.60 12.63
C ALA A 379 9.19 1.85 13.42
N ALA A 380 9.56 2.31 14.61
CA ALA A 380 10.55 1.64 15.44
C ALA A 380 10.10 0.23 15.84
N VAL A 381 8.86 0.09 16.32
CA VAL A 381 8.25 -1.19 16.70
C VAL A 381 8.07 -2.10 15.48
N LYS A 382 7.51 -1.56 14.39
CA LYS A 382 7.36 -2.28 13.12
C LYS A 382 8.70 -2.90 12.67
N ASN A 383 9.76 -2.11 12.64
CA ASN A 383 11.07 -2.57 12.16
C ASN A 383 11.70 -3.60 13.11
N ALA A 384 11.49 -3.47 14.43
CA ALA A 384 11.90 -4.47 15.38
C ALA A 384 11.20 -5.82 15.17
N MET A 385 9.88 -5.77 14.88
CA MET A 385 9.12 -6.98 14.53
C MET A 385 9.60 -7.58 13.20
N TYR A 386 9.88 -6.76 12.18
CA TYR A 386 10.42 -7.23 10.90
C TYR A 386 11.70 -8.04 11.07
N ASP A 387 12.64 -7.55 11.88
CA ASP A 387 13.91 -8.25 12.11
C ASP A 387 13.67 -9.68 12.64
N VAL A 388 12.85 -9.81 13.69
CA VAL A 388 12.55 -11.11 14.30
C VAL A 388 11.81 -12.04 13.34
N ILE A 389 10.78 -11.53 12.65
CA ILE A 389 9.97 -12.31 11.71
C ILE A 389 10.83 -12.80 10.54
N THR A 390 11.64 -11.92 9.95
CA THR A 390 12.49 -12.27 8.79
C THR A 390 13.59 -13.25 9.17
N ARG A 391 14.25 -13.05 10.31
CA ARG A 391 15.25 -14.01 10.82
C ARG A 391 14.65 -15.40 11.05
N HIS A 392 13.46 -15.46 11.64
CA HIS A 392 12.74 -16.72 11.81
C HIS A 392 12.39 -17.35 10.45
N PHE A 393 11.81 -16.58 9.52
CA PHE A 393 11.42 -17.08 8.20
C PHE A 393 12.61 -17.61 7.38
N ASN A 394 13.79 -17.00 7.55
CA ASN A 394 15.04 -17.45 6.92
C ASN A 394 15.73 -18.62 7.65
N GLY A 395 15.25 -19.01 8.83
CA GLY A 395 15.81 -20.10 9.63
C GLY A 395 16.97 -19.70 10.54
N ASP A 396 17.22 -18.39 10.72
CA ASP A 396 18.26 -17.85 11.60
C ASP A 396 17.80 -17.74 13.06
N LEU A 397 16.51 -17.96 13.32
CA LEU A 397 15.91 -17.95 14.64
C LEU A 397 14.89 -19.10 14.74
N SER A 398 14.96 -19.88 15.82
CA SER A 398 14.05 -21.02 16.00
C SER A 398 12.64 -20.59 16.39
N THR A 399 11.65 -21.44 16.08
CA THR A 399 10.24 -21.28 16.51
C THR A 399 10.09 -21.23 18.03
N ASP A 400 10.98 -21.89 18.79
CA ASP A 400 10.96 -21.89 20.25
C ASP A 400 11.44 -20.54 20.85
N GLU A 401 12.41 -19.90 20.23
CA GLU A 401 13.02 -18.65 20.70
C GLU A 401 12.28 -17.40 20.21
N ALA A 402 11.68 -17.46 19.03
CA ALA A 402 11.11 -16.30 18.34
C ALA A 402 10.06 -15.51 19.16
N PRO A 403 9.14 -16.11 19.94
CA PRO A 403 8.19 -15.32 20.73
C PRO A 403 8.85 -14.47 21.81
N ALA A 404 9.82 -15.04 22.54
CA ALA A 404 10.54 -14.32 23.60
C ALA A 404 11.36 -13.16 23.01
N GLU A 405 12.00 -13.39 21.86
CA GLU A 405 12.77 -12.36 21.17
C GLU A 405 11.87 -11.27 20.59
N LEU A 406 10.68 -11.64 20.04
CA LEU A 406 9.70 -10.67 19.58
C LEU A 406 9.23 -9.74 20.70
N ALA A 407 8.88 -10.32 21.86
CA ALA A 407 8.44 -9.53 23.01
C ALA A 407 9.56 -8.60 23.51
N ALA A 408 10.81 -9.08 23.57
CA ALA A 408 11.97 -8.29 23.98
C ALA A 408 12.28 -7.16 22.97
N ALA A 409 12.23 -7.44 21.66
CA ALA A 409 12.49 -6.48 20.61
C ALA A 409 11.43 -5.35 20.61
N VAL A 410 10.15 -5.71 20.76
CA VAL A 410 9.05 -4.73 20.88
C VAL A 410 9.23 -3.86 22.11
N ALA A 411 9.51 -4.45 23.28
CA ALA A 411 9.71 -3.70 24.53
C ALA A 411 10.91 -2.74 24.45
N ALA A 412 11.96 -3.08 23.69
CA ALA A 412 13.11 -2.21 23.47
C ALA A 412 12.84 -1.06 22.48
N ALA A 413 11.83 -1.20 21.63
CA ALA A 413 11.46 -0.24 20.59
C ALA A 413 10.35 0.75 21.01
N GLN A 414 9.66 0.50 22.16
CA GLN A 414 8.65 1.39 22.76
C GLN A 414 9.33 2.49 23.60
#